data_c3aeb53dc444823cf599a0aea54734f7
#
_entry.id   c3aeb53dc444823cf599a0aea54734f7
#
_cell.length_a   1.000
_cell.length_b   1.000
_cell.length_c   1.000
_cell.angle_alpha   90.00
_cell.angle_beta   90.00
_cell.angle_gamma   90.00
#
_symmetry.space_group_name_H-M   'P 1'
#
loop_
_entity.id
_entity.type
_entity.pdbx_description
1 polymer ?
#
loop_
_entity_poly.entity_id
_entity_poly.type
_entity_poly.pdbx_seq_one_letter_code
_entity_poly.pdbx_strand_id
1 'polypeptide(L)'
;FVIHLLNCSDGGVVSARPNQIKEELKIEDKAFGIYGSIVQVGRIIGTLSVMILLNFFNRKYLIFSALCLKSSTFLIYFVTKNYPIIMVFRFLQGFSHVFTYVYFPTWVHQFGLQKYKTVMTSFIQTASPFGSVFGFNATTFLGAFNYGFALLAFTILGLNLILLFMPDEYFSPSIFFYKNVTEEHEGRESTYSLFEVDEEKMKQKQAEKSKKPEGPSIWLQLLRPVFATIVLARTVIMFSFMGLHYWIGDYFENALGQDGKFAKASIYSLVSLLGPFLGSMTGAAICECFGGYTKKHSSLLCFVFSILTGISAIFTPMVDSLTYFTILLFLFFFFANCMMPILIGISFNCVDKKIKGASSGVNSLMCTFLGNLPAPSVYGFINAKYKDSNKRLAMTLNLNYIWVNTVLCFANYFFRLKEKTEEELRE
;
A
#
# COMPACT_ATOMS: atom_id res chain seq x y z
N PHE A 1 -11.05 11.00 2.74
CA PHE A 1 -10.69 9.90 3.61
C PHE A 1 -11.68 8.74 3.50
N VAL A 2 -13.00 8.98 3.78
CA VAL A 2 -14.03 7.93 3.82
C VAL A 2 -14.11 7.14 2.52
N ILE A 3 -14.14 7.81 1.37
CA ILE A 3 -14.14 7.13 0.05
C ILE A 3 -12.92 6.24 -0.13
N HIS A 4 -11.75 6.71 0.29
CA HIS A 4 -10.50 5.93 0.19
C HIS A 4 -10.52 4.73 1.14
N LEU A 5 -11.02 4.90 2.35
CA LEU A 5 -11.24 3.83 3.32
C LEU A 5 -12.14 2.73 2.73
N LEU A 6 -13.31 3.10 2.22
CA LEU A 6 -14.25 2.14 1.62
C LEU A 6 -13.66 1.46 0.37
N ASN A 7 -12.90 2.21 -0.43
CA ASN A 7 -12.21 1.65 -1.59
C ASN A 7 -11.15 0.60 -1.20
N CYS A 8 -10.56 0.69 0.00
CA CYS A 8 -9.59 -0.27 0.52
C CYS A 8 -10.23 -1.43 1.31
N SER A 9 -11.56 -1.42 1.51
CA SER A 9 -12.24 -2.39 2.37
C SER A 9 -12.45 -3.77 1.73
N ASP A 10 -12.33 -3.88 0.42
CA ASP A 10 -12.58 -5.11 -0.34
C ASP A 10 -11.68 -6.28 0.05
N GLY A 11 -10.43 -6.02 0.40
CA GLY A 11 -9.51 -7.03 0.90
C GLY A 11 -10.00 -7.67 2.19
N GLY A 12 -10.52 -6.86 3.11
CA GLY A 12 -11.09 -7.33 4.37
C GLY A 12 -12.34 -8.19 4.19
N VAL A 13 -13.23 -7.84 3.25
CA VAL A 13 -14.42 -8.66 2.94
C VAL A 13 -14.03 -10.08 2.53
N VAL A 14 -13.05 -10.21 1.66
CA VAL A 14 -12.58 -11.52 1.17
C VAL A 14 -11.93 -12.33 2.29
N SER A 15 -11.09 -11.69 3.09
CA SER A 15 -10.37 -12.34 4.19
C SER A 15 -11.29 -12.79 5.33
N ALA A 16 -12.48 -12.18 5.46
CA ALA A 16 -13.42 -12.50 6.54
C ALA A 16 -14.18 -13.82 6.33
N ARG A 17 -14.42 -14.22 5.08
CA ARG A 17 -15.26 -15.39 4.74
C ARG A 17 -14.67 -16.22 3.59
N PRO A 18 -13.43 -16.71 3.70
CA PRO A 18 -12.76 -17.42 2.61
C PRO A 18 -13.45 -18.74 2.25
N ASN A 19 -13.88 -19.52 3.26
CA ASN A 19 -14.54 -20.81 3.01
C ASN A 19 -15.88 -20.63 2.31
N GLN A 20 -16.69 -19.62 2.70
CA GLN A 20 -17.95 -19.31 2.03
C GLN A 20 -17.73 -18.96 0.56
N ILE A 21 -16.69 -18.16 0.24
CA ILE A 21 -16.36 -17.80 -1.15
C ILE A 21 -15.94 -19.04 -1.93
N LYS A 22 -15.11 -19.91 -1.34
CA LYS A 22 -14.68 -21.16 -1.98
C LYS A 22 -15.85 -22.09 -2.29
N GLU A 23 -16.77 -22.24 -1.35
CA GLU A 23 -17.98 -23.07 -1.51
C GLU A 23 -18.92 -22.51 -2.58
N GLU A 24 -19.23 -21.21 -2.54
CA GLU A 24 -20.15 -20.58 -3.49
C GLU A 24 -19.61 -20.58 -4.93
N LEU A 25 -18.30 -20.40 -5.11
CA LEU A 25 -17.65 -20.39 -6.41
C LEU A 25 -17.18 -21.79 -6.85
N LYS A 26 -17.32 -22.80 -5.99
CA LYS A 26 -16.85 -24.17 -6.19
C LYS A 26 -15.37 -24.24 -6.60
N ILE A 27 -14.52 -23.54 -5.85
CA ILE A 27 -13.09 -23.42 -6.10
C ILE A 27 -12.26 -23.93 -4.94
N GLU A 28 -11.11 -24.49 -5.27
CA GLU A 28 -10.11 -24.93 -4.30
C GLU A 28 -9.16 -23.80 -3.87
N ASP A 29 -8.33 -24.05 -2.85
CA ASP A 29 -7.37 -23.08 -2.30
C ASP A 29 -6.42 -22.50 -3.35
N LYS A 30 -6.00 -23.30 -4.35
CA LYS A 30 -5.19 -22.82 -5.48
C LYS A 30 -5.90 -21.73 -6.29
N ALA A 31 -7.15 -21.97 -6.68
CA ALA A 31 -7.95 -21.02 -7.45
C ALA A 31 -8.32 -19.79 -6.60
N PHE A 32 -8.56 -19.97 -5.30
CA PHE A 32 -8.79 -18.88 -4.37
C PHE A 32 -7.54 -17.99 -4.20
N GLY A 33 -6.33 -18.54 -4.20
CA GLY A 33 -5.09 -17.77 -4.24
C GLY A 33 -4.97 -16.92 -5.51
N ILE A 34 -5.27 -17.48 -6.70
CA ILE A 34 -5.28 -16.76 -7.98
C ILE A 34 -6.35 -15.64 -7.96
N TYR A 35 -7.52 -15.91 -7.39
CA TYR A 35 -8.59 -14.92 -7.18
C TYR A 35 -8.13 -13.69 -6.37
N GLY A 36 -7.23 -13.86 -5.39
CA GLY A 36 -6.60 -12.76 -4.68
C GLY A 36 -5.55 -12.02 -5.50
N SER A 37 -4.76 -12.76 -6.28
CA SER A 37 -3.66 -12.20 -7.09
C SER A 37 -4.13 -11.39 -8.29
N ILE A 38 -5.25 -11.72 -8.93
CA ILE A 38 -5.74 -11.04 -10.14
C ILE A 38 -6.07 -9.56 -9.88
N VAL A 39 -6.47 -9.21 -8.67
CA VAL A 39 -6.69 -7.82 -8.25
C VAL A 39 -5.40 -7.01 -8.35
N GLN A 40 -4.26 -7.61 -8.03
CA GLN A 40 -2.95 -6.94 -8.10
C GLN A 40 -2.53 -6.71 -9.55
N VAL A 41 -2.87 -7.63 -10.46
CA VAL A 41 -2.68 -7.41 -11.91
C VAL A 41 -3.49 -6.20 -12.37
N GLY A 42 -4.76 -6.13 -11.97
CA GLY A 42 -5.60 -4.96 -12.22
C GLY A 42 -4.99 -3.66 -11.68
N ARG A 43 -4.43 -3.68 -10.47
CA ARG A 43 -3.74 -2.52 -9.89
C ARG A 43 -2.52 -2.10 -10.68
N ILE A 44 -1.69 -3.02 -11.16
CA ILE A 44 -0.51 -2.70 -11.97
C ILE A 44 -0.93 -2.00 -13.27
N ILE A 45 -1.87 -2.59 -14.02
CA ILE A 45 -2.36 -2.02 -15.28
C ILE A 45 -3.09 -0.69 -15.03
N GLY A 46 -3.89 -0.60 -13.97
CA GLY A 46 -4.55 0.63 -13.54
C GLY A 46 -3.55 1.75 -13.23
N THR A 47 -2.41 1.45 -12.60
CA THR A 47 -1.37 2.45 -12.30
C THR A 47 -0.78 3.04 -13.57
N LEU A 48 -0.49 2.21 -14.56
CA LEU A 48 0.02 2.68 -15.86
C LEU A 48 -1.04 3.50 -16.60
N SER A 49 -2.30 3.07 -16.56
CA SER A 49 -3.42 3.75 -17.22
C SER A 49 -3.75 5.09 -16.58
N VAL A 50 -3.76 5.20 -15.24
CA VAL A 50 -4.13 6.43 -14.53
C VAL A 50 -3.16 7.56 -14.81
N MET A 51 -1.87 7.27 -14.96
CA MET A 51 -0.85 8.27 -15.28
C MET A 51 -1.11 8.95 -16.63
N ILE A 52 -1.68 8.20 -17.58
CA ILE A 52 -2.04 8.71 -18.91
C ILE A 52 -3.41 9.40 -18.84
N LEU A 53 -4.42 8.74 -18.30
CA LEU A 53 -5.80 9.20 -18.33
C LEU A 53 -6.03 10.50 -17.53
N LEU A 54 -5.31 10.72 -16.43
CA LEU A 54 -5.39 11.97 -15.65
C LEU A 54 -4.94 13.22 -16.44
N ASN A 55 -4.17 13.05 -17.53
CA ASN A 55 -3.74 14.15 -18.38
C ASN A 55 -4.75 14.47 -19.48
N PHE A 56 -5.57 13.51 -19.92
CA PHE A 56 -6.49 13.66 -21.05
C PHE A 56 -7.94 13.89 -20.64
N PHE A 57 -8.35 13.43 -19.45
CA PHE A 57 -9.74 13.47 -19.02
C PHE A 57 -9.93 14.38 -17.80
N ASN A 58 -11.13 14.95 -17.69
CA ASN A 58 -11.51 15.69 -16.49
C ASN A 58 -11.47 14.75 -15.27
N ARG A 59 -10.70 15.14 -14.26
CA ARG A 59 -10.41 14.36 -13.07
C ARG A 59 -11.65 13.96 -12.29
N LYS A 60 -12.65 14.86 -12.20
CA LYS A 60 -13.93 14.60 -11.54
C LYS A 60 -14.65 13.40 -12.17
N TYR A 61 -14.87 13.46 -13.49
CA TYR A 61 -15.58 12.39 -14.20
C TYR A 61 -14.79 11.08 -14.25
N LEU A 62 -13.46 11.17 -14.30
CA LEU A 62 -12.59 10.00 -14.26
C LEU A 62 -12.70 9.27 -12.92
N ILE A 63 -12.72 10.01 -11.79
CA ILE A 63 -12.88 9.42 -10.45
C ILE A 63 -14.30 8.90 -10.27
N PHE A 64 -15.30 9.67 -10.72
CA PHE A 64 -16.69 9.25 -10.68
C PHE A 64 -16.89 7.92 -11.42
N SER A 65 -16.40 7.79 -12.65
CA SER A 65 -16.50 6.56 -13.44
C SER A 65 -15.75 5.38 -12.82
N ALA A 66 -14.57 5.63 -12.25
CA ALA A 66 -13.81 4.59 -11.53
C ALA A 66 -14.55 4.08 -10.29
N LEU A 67 -15.20 4.95 -9.52
CA LEU A 67 -16.00 4.56 -8.36
C LEU A 67 -17.30 3.84 -8.77
N CYS A 68 -17.96 4.25 -9.86
CA CYS A 68 -19.08 3.51 -10.44
C CYS A 68 -18.66 2.10 -10.88
N LEU A 69 -17.53 2.00 -11.58
CA LEU A 69 -16.97 0.70 -11.99
C LEU A 69 -16.66 -0.17 -10.76
N LYS A 70 -16.05 0.40 -9.72
CA LYS A 70 -15.76 -0.31 -8.47
C LYS A 70 -17.02 -0.87 -7.82
N SER A 71 -18.08 -0.04 -7.69
CA SER A 71 -19.34 -0.46 -7.10
C SER A 71 -20.02 -1.56 -7.93
N SER A 72 -20.00 -1.45 -9.25
CA SER A 72 -20.53 -2.48 -10.15
C SER A 72 -19.80 -3.82 -9.97
N THR A 73 -18.49 -3.79 -9.76
CA THR A 73 -17.71 -5.02 -9.51
C THR A 73 -18.08 -5.70 -8.19
N PHE A 74 -18.57 -4.98 -7.21
CA PHE A 74 -19.06 -5.57 -5.96
C PHE A 74 -20.43 -6.22 -6.10
N LEU A 75 -21.30 -5.65 -6.95
CA LEU A 75 -22.65 -6.18 -7.15
C LEU A 75 -22.68 -7.45 -8.01
N ILE A 76 -21.60 -7.76 -8.73
CA ILE A 76 -21.55 -8.93 -9.62
C ILE A 76 -21.79 -10.26 -8.88
N TYR A 77 -21.46 -10.34 -7.58
CA TYR A 77 -21.64 -11.54 -6.77
C TYR A 77 -23.12 -11.91 -6.53
N PHE A 78 -24.05 -10.99 -6.79
CA PHE A 78 -25.49 -11.25 -6.76
C PHE A 78 -26.02 -11.72 -8.12
N VAL A 79 -25.30 -11.43 -9.21
CA VAL A 79 -25.72 -11.71 -10.57
C VAL A 79 -25.21 -13.09 -11.04
N THR A 80 -23.99 -13.45 -10.67
CA THR A 80 -23.38 -14.69 -11.17
C THR A 80 -22.43 -15.30 -10.15
N LYS A 81 -22.33 -16.65 -10.21
CA LYS A 81 -21.33 -17.46 -9.49
C LYS A 81 -20.30 -18.07 -10.44
N ASN A 82 -20.30 -17.66 -11.71
CA ASN A 82 -19.35 -18.15 -12.70
C ASN A 82 -17.95 -17.60 -12.42
N TYR A 83 -17.02 -18.48 -12.06
CA TYR A 83 -15.67 -18.12 -11.65
C TYR A 83 -14.90 -17.30 -12.70
N PRO A 84 -14.83 -17.68 -13.99
CA PRO A 84 -14.21 -16.86 -15.04
C PRO A 84 -14.74 -15.41 -15.12
N ILE A 85 -16.06 -15.23 -15.04
CA ILE A 85 -16.68 -13.91 -15.08
C ILE A 85 -16.25 -13.11 -13.84
N ILE A 86 -16.32 -13.71 -12.67
CA ILE A 86 -15.90 -13.07 -11.41
C ILE A 86 -14.42 -12.68 -11.46
N MET A 87 -13.54 -13.46 -12.09
CA MET A 87 -12.13 -13.12 -12.27
C MET A 87 -11.93 -11.84 -13.08
N VAL A 88 -12.71 -11.64 -14.14
CA VAL A 88 -12.69 -10.38 -14.92
C VAL A 88 -13.11 -9.19 -14.03
N PHE A 89 -14.17 -9.35 -13.25
CA PHE A 89 -14.60 -8.28 -12.33
C PHE A 89 -13.62 -8.04 -11.19
N ARG A 90 -12.94 -9.06 -10.70
CA ARG A 90 -11.84 -8.90 -9.73
C ARG A 90 -10.66 -8.12 -10.31
N PHE A 91 -10.31 -8.37 -11.58
CA PHE A 91 -9.32 -7.56 -12.28
C PHE A 91 -9.77 -6.09 -12.38
N LEU A 92 -11.02 -5.83 -12.81
CA LEU A 92 -11.60 -4.49 -12.91
C LEU A 92 -11.68 -3.79 -11.54
N GLN A 93 -11.91 -4.54 -10.47
CA GLN A 93 -11.89 -4.05 -9.10
C GLN A 93 -10.51 -3.51 -8.70
N GLY A 94 -9.43 -4.23 -9.06
CA GLY A 94 -8.06 -3.77 -8.88
C GLY A 94 -7.74 -2.56 -9.75
N PHE A 95 -8.14 -2.58 -11.01
CA PHE A 95 -7.96 -1.49 -11.96
C PHE A 95 -8.59 -0.19 -11.46
N SER A 96 -9.87 -0.22 -11.08
CA SER A 96 -10.60 0.96 -10.60
C SER A 96 -10.07 1.51 -9.27
N HIS A 97 -9.53 0.65 -8.41
CA HIS A 97 -8.96 1.03 -7.10
C HIS A 97 -7.87 2.10 -7.22
N VAL A 98 -7.03 2.00 -8.22
CA VAL A 98 -5.82 2.84 -8.36
C VAL A 98 -6.15 4.30 -8.64
N PHE A 99 -7.27 4.59 -9.30
CA PHE A 99 -7.65 5.97 -9.63
C PHE A 99 -7.78 6.84 -8.39
N THR A 100 -8.44 6.34 -7.35
CA THR A 100 -8.54 7.05 -6.06
C THR A 100 -7.25 7.00 -5.27
N TYR A 101 -6.52 5.86 -5.31
CA TYR A 101 -5.27 5.68 -4.59
C TYR A 101 -4.17 6.66 -5.05
N VAL A 102 -4.08 6.93 -6.34
CA VAL A 102 -3.11 7.90 -6.90
C VAL A 102 -3.62 9.33 -6.77
N TYR A 103 -4.91 9.56 -6.96
CA TYR A 103 -5.48 10.90 -6.96
C TYR A 103 -5.51 11.56 -5.59
N PHE A 104 -5.90 10.88 -4.52
CA PHE A 104 -6.08 11.52 -3.22
C PHE A 104 -4.80 12.09 -2.59
N PRO A 105 -3.64 11.42 -2.61
CA PRO A 105 -2.39 12.03 -2.19
C PRO A 105 -2.02 13.26 -3.05
N THR A 106 -2.24 13.20 -4.35
CA THR A 106 -2.01 14.32 -5.26
C THR A 106 -2.92 15.50 -4.92
N TRP A 107 -4.19 15.25 -4.64
CA TRP A 107 -5.16 16.24 -4.20
C TRP A 107 -4.72 16.95 -2.91
N VAL A 108 -4.24 16.19 -1.92
CA VAL A 108 -3.69 16.79 -0.67
C VAL A 108 -2.49 17.68 -0.95
N HIS A 109 -1.60 17.26 -1.85
CA HIS A 109 -0.46 18.09 -2.22
C HIS A 109 -0.86 19.39 -2.91
N GLN A 110 -1.97 19.42 -3.63
CA GLN A 110 -2.49 20.58 -4.37
C GLN A 110 -3.32 21.52 -3.48
N PHE A 111 -4.26 20.98 -2.72
CA PHE A 111 -5.24 21.75 -1.93
C PHE A 111 -4.95 21.80 -0.43
N GLY A 112 -4.09 20.92 0.08
CA GLY A 112 -3.77 20.84 1.51
C GLY A 112 -2.95 22.04 1.99
N LEU A 113 -3.26 22.50 3.20
CA LEU A 113 -2.51 23.57 3.86
C LEU A 113 -1.03 23.20 3.97
N GLN A 114 -0.12 24.06 3.51
CA GLN A 114 1.33 23.82 3.47
C GLN A 114 1.88 23.28 4.80
N LYS A 115 1.44 23.88 5.91
CA LYS A 115 1.85 23.52 7.28
C LYS A 115 1.47 22.07 7.66
N TYR A 116 0.38 21.52 7.10
CA TYR A 116 -0.19 20.23 7.49
C TYR A 116 -0.18 19.17 6.38
N LYS A 117 0.46 19.45 5.23
CA LYS A 117 0.48 18.53 4.08
C LYS A 117 0.96 17.13 4.43
N THR A 118 2.04 17.02 5.21
CA THR A 118 2.59 15.73 5.64
C THR A 118 1.59 14.97 6.50
N VAL A 119 0.97 15.65 7.46
CA VAL A 119 -0.04 15.05 8.35
C VAL A 119 -1.27 14.60 7.55
N MET A 120 -1.76 15.43 6.63
CA MET A 120 -2.90 15.09 5.78
C MET A 120 -2.60 13.90 4.86
N THR A 121 -1.40 13.84 4.27
CA THR A 121 -0.97 12.70 3.45
C THR A 121 -0.88 11.42 4.26
N SER A 122 -0.28 11.48 5.46
CA SER A 122 -0.22 10.35 6.38
C SER A 122 -1.62 9.88 6.79
N PHE A 123 -2.52 10.81 7.09
CA PHE A 123 -3.91 10.51 7.42
C PHE A 123 -4.63 9.78 6.29
N ILE A 124 -4.46 10.21 5.02
CA ILE A 124 -5.04 9.49 3.88
C ILE A 124 -4.44 8.09 3.74
N GLN A 125 -3.15 7.90 3.98
CA GLN A 125 -2.52 6.58 3.89
C GLN A 125 -3.03 5.61 4.96
N THR A 126 -3.44 6.10 6.14
CA THR A 126 -4.06 5.24 7.16
C THR A 126 -5.43 4.69 6.75
N ALA A 127 -6.07 5.26 5.72
CA ALA A 127 -7.35 4.74 5.22
C ALA A 127 -7.26 3.29 4.73
N SER A 128 -6.09 2.83 4.26
CA SER A 128 -5.93 1.45 3.77
C SER A 128 -6.05 0.40 4.89
N PRO A 129 -5.29 0.43 5.98
CA PRO A 129 -5.47 -0.53 7.08
C PRO A 129 -6.84 -0.38 7.76
N PHE A 130 -7.34 0.85 7.95
CA PHE A 130 -8.68 1.07 8.51
C PHE A 130 -9.77 0.48 7.60
N GLY A 131 -9.65 0.64 6.28
CA GLY A 131 -10.58 0.04 5.32
C GLY A 131 -10.59 -1.47 5.39
N SER A 132 -9.42 -2.11 5.39
CA SER A 132 -9.32 -3.58 5.51
C SER A 132 -9.97 -4.09 6.78
N VAL A 133 -9.75 -3.42 7.91
CA VAL A 133 -10.39 -3.76 9.20
C VAL A 133 -11.90 -3.53 9.14
N PHE A 134 -12.36 -2.42 8.57
CA PHE A 134 -13.78 -2.15 8.39
C PHE A 134 -14.47 -3.22 7.55
N GLY A 135 -13.89 -3.56 6.38
CA GLY A 135 -14.44 -4.60 5.51
C GLY A 135 -14.50 -5.98 6.17
N PHE A 136 -13.44 -6.36 6.90
CA PHE A 136 -13.38 -7.61 7.63
C PHE A 136 -14.46 -7.69 8.72
N ASN A 137 -14.54 -6.67 9.58
CA ASN A 137 -15.49 -6.63 10.69
C ASN A 137 -16.94 -6.59 10.18
N ALA A 138 -17.24 -5.68 9.25
CA ALA A 138 -18.57 -5.57 8.68
C ALA A 138 -19.04 -6.91 8.10
N THR A 139 -18.20 -7.59 7.31
CA THR A 139 -18.53 -8.88 6.73
C THR A 139 -18.66 -9.99 7.78
N THR A 140 -17.80 -9.99 8.79
CA THR A 140 -17.86 -10.96 9.89
C THR A 140 -19.20 -10.85 10.65
N PHE A 141 -19.66 -9.63 10.97
CA PHE A 141 -20.92 -9.40 11.67
C PHE A 141 -22.16 -9.61 10.79
N LEU A 142 -22.10 -9.22 9.51
CA LEU A 142 -23.17 -9.46 8.53
C LEU A 142 -23.35 -10.96 8.21
N GLY A 143 -22.33 -11.77 8.43
CA GLY A 143 -22.39 -13.22 8.30
C GLY A 143 -22.20 -13.76 6.88
N ALA A 144 -22.25 -12.93 5.84
CA ALA A 144 -22.03 -13.33 4.45
C ALA A 144 -21.20 -12.30 3.68
N PHE A 145 -20.28 -12.77 2.82
CA PHE A 145 -19.41 -11.89 2.04
C PHE A 145 -20.20 -11.06 1.00
N ASN A 146 -21.29 -11.61 0.46
CA ASN A 146 -22.17 -10.89 -0.47
C ASN A 146 -22.73 -9.62 0.18
N TYR A 147 -23.21 -9.70 1.41
CA TYR A 147 -23.71 -8.53 2.15
C TYR A 147 -22.59 -7.53 2.47
N GLY A 148 -21.36 -8.01 2.74
CA GLY A 148 -20.19 -7.15 2.87
C GLY A 148 -19.91 -6.35 1.59
N PHE A 149 -19.91 -7.00 0.44
CA PHE A 149 -19.76 -6.32 -0.85
C PHE A 149 -20.94 -5.40 -1.18
N ALA A 150 -22.18 -5.81 -0.88
CA ALA A 150 -23.34 -4.94 -1.06
C ALA A 150 -23.24 -3.66 -0.24
N LEU A 151 -22.90 -3.77 1.03
CA LEU A 151 -22.67 -2.62 1.91
C LEU A 151 -21.67 -1.64 1.30
N LEU A 152 -20.52 -2.15 0.83
CA LEU A 152 -19.50 -1.33 0.20
C LEU A 152 -20.01 -0.69 -1.10
N ALA A 153 -20.70 -1.47 -1.96
CA ALA A 153 -21.22 -0.98 -3.23
C ALA A 153 -22.19 0.20 -3.04
N PHE A 154 -23.19 0.02 -2.19
CA PHE A 154 -24.21 1.06 -1.97
C PHE A 154 -23.63 2.28 -1.25
N THR A 155 -22.72 2.09 -0.29
CA THR A 155 -22.08 3.21 0.40
C THR A 155 -21.17 4.01 -0.53
N ILE A 156 -20.39 3.34 -1.38
CA ILE A 156 -19.54 4.00 -2.38
C ILE A 156 -20.41 4.73 -3.42
N LEU A 157 -21.49 4.13 -3.90
CA LEU A 157 -22.42 4.77 -4.83
C LEU A 157 -23.05 6.02 -4.23
N GLY A 158 -23.52 5.95 -2.99
CA GLY A 158 -24.10 7.11 -2.30
C GLY A 158 -23.10 8.27 -2.16
N LEU A 159 -21.87 7.98 -1.73
CA LEU A 159 -20.81 8.99 -1.66
C LEU A 159 -20.38 9.50 -3.04
N ASN A 160 -20.42 8.65 -4.06
CA ASN A 160 -20.06 9.02 -5.42
C ASN A 160 -21.10 9.99 -6.03
N LEU A 161 -22.38 9.82 -5.70
CA LEU A 161 -23.40 10.80 -6.07
C LEU A 161 -23.14 12.17 -5.44
N ILE A 162 -22.68 12.22 -4.18
CA ILE A 162 -22.29 13.49 -3.54
C ILE A 162 -21.14 14.15 -4.31
N LEU A 163 -20.13 13.37 -4.76
CA LEU A 163 -19.03 13.89 -5.57
C LEU A 163 -19.50 14.51 -6.88
N LEU A 164 -20.57 14.00 -7.48
CA LEU A 164 -21.12 14.53 -8.72
C LEU A 164 -21.63 15.98 -8.56
N PHE A 165 -22.19 16.30 -7.40
CA PHE A 165 -22.71 17.64 -7.10
C PHE A 165 -21.60 18.62 -6.66
N MET A 166 -20.38 18.16 -6.36
CA MET A 166 -19.28 19.05 -6.02
C MET A 166 -18.81 19.84 -7.25
N PRO A 167 -18.46 21.13 -7.13
CA PRO A 167 -17.90 21.92 -8.23
C PRO A 167 -16.59 21.33 -8.78
N ASP A 168 -16.38 21.48 -10.09
CA ASP A 168 -15.19 20.97 -10.77
C ASP A 168 -13.87 21.61 -10.26
N GLU A 169 -13.97 22.81 -9.71
CA GLU A 169 -12.87 23.57 -9.13
C GLU A 169 -12.11 22.79 -8.04
N TYR A 170 -12.82 21.98 -7.25
CA TYR A 170 -12.21 21.13 -6.21
C TYR A 170 -11.43 19.93 -6.76
N PHE A 171 -11.55 19.64 -8.06
CA PHE A 171 -10.86 18.55 -8.71
C PHE A 171 -9.72 19.01 -9.62
N SER A 172 -9.72 20.27 -10.08
CA SER A 172 -8.75 20.79 -11.04
C SER A 172 -8.10 22.08 -10.50
N PRO A 173 -6.86 22.02 -10.00
CA PRO A 173 -6.19 23.17 -9.36
C PRO A 173 -5.99 24.38 -10.28
N SER A 174 -5.85 24.16 -11.59
CA SER A 174 -5.67 25.25 -12.56
C SER A 174 -6.87 26.21 -12.57
N ILE A 175 -8.08 25.70 -12.37
CA ILE A 175 -9.31 26.50 -12.34
C ILE A 175 -9.42 27.25 -11.01
N PHE A 176 -9.02 26.62 -9.91
CA PHE A 176 -9.08 27.21 -8.57
C PHE A 176 -8.09 28.39 -8.41
N PHE A 177 -6.86 28.24 -8.94
CA PHE A 177 -5.89 29.31 -8.94
C PHE A 177 -6.30 30.48 -9.83
N TYR A 178 -6.86 30.21 -11.02
CA TYR A 178 -7.35 31.27 -11.91
C TYR A 178 -8.50 32.07 -11.28
N LYS A 179 -9.44 31.42 -10.60
CA LYS A 179 -10.61 32.08 -10.02
C LYS A 179 -10.25 32.92 -8.80
N ASN A 180 -9.41 32.42 -7.90
CA ASN A 180 -8.95 33.21 -6.75
C ASN A 180 -8.06 34.40 -7.17
N VAL A 181 -7.28 34.25 -8.23
CA VAL A 181 -6.47 35.34 -8.80
C VAL A 181 -7.37 36.40 -9.42
N THR A 182 -8.46 36.03 -10.11
CA THR A 182 -9.43 37.02 -10.67
C THR A 182 -10.27 37.70 -9.60
N GLU A 183 -10.69 37.01 -8.53
CA GLU A 183 -11.44 37.60 -7.41
C GLU A 183 -10.55 38.52 -6.53
N GLU A 184 -9.25 38.23 -6.36
CA GLU A 184 -8.30 39.14 -5.69
C GLU A 184 -7.93 40.37 -6.56
N HIS A 185 -8.07 40.29 -7.90
CA HIS A 185 -7.72 41.40 -8.80
C HIS A 185 -8.78 42.48 -8.93
N GLU A 186 -10.02 42.23 -8.60
CA GLU A 186 -11.02 43.31 -8.46
C GLU A 186 -10.75 44.21 -7.26
N GLY A 187 -9.78 43.88 -6.40
CA GLY A 187 -9.44 44.62 -5.19
C GLY A 187 -8.01 45.17 -5.05
N ARG A 188 -7.02 44.78 -5.87
CA ARG A 188 -5.63 45.27 -5.73
C ARG A 188 -4.76 45.19 -6.99
N GLU A 189 -4.39 46.34 -7.51
CA GLU A 189 -3.55 46.54 -8.72
C GLU A 189 -2.01 46.31 -8.56
N SER A 190 -1.49 45.56 -7.61
CA SER A 190 -0.05 45.62 -7.31
C SER A 190 0.74 44.28 -7.29
N THR A 191 0.22 43.16 -7.82
CA THR A 191 0.94 41.87 -7.71
C THR A 191 1.40 41.26 -9.04
N TYR A 192 1.13 41.90 -10.20
CA TYR A 192 1.48 41.32 -11.51
C TYR A 192 2.97 41.37 -11.86
N SER A 193 3.74 42.26 -11.27
CA SER A 193 5.18 42.35 -11.57
C SER A 193 6.03 41.19 -11.01
N LEU A 194 5.50 40.44 -10.04
CA LEU A 194 6.21 39.31 -9.42
C LEU A 194 6.12 37.99 -10.21
N PHE A 195 5.07 37.83 -11.03
CA PHE A 195 4.86 36.59 -11.79
C PHE A 195 5.56 36.58 -13.16
N GLU A 196 5.64 37.73 -13.87
CA GLU A 196 6.44 37.81 -15.11
C GLU A 196 7.94 37.62 -14.85
N VAL A 197 8.42 38.12 -13.72
CA VAL A 197 9.82 37.92 -13.31
C VAL A 197 10.14 36.48 -12.98
N ASP A 198 9.16 35.70 -12.51
CA ASP A 198 9.37 34.27 -12.21
C ASP A 198 9.33 33.38 -13.45
N GLU A 199 8.60 33.72 -14.52
CA GLU A 199 8.61 32.95 -15.78
C GLU A 199 9.93 33.09 -16.54
N GLU A 200 10.48 34.29 -16.62
CA GLU A 200 11.82 34.50 -17.21
C GLU A 200 12.90 33.85 -16.35
N LYS A 201 12.84 33.98 -15.03
CA LYS A 201 13.75 33.26 -14.12
C LYS A 201 13.57 31.74 -14.20
N MET A 202 12.36 31.23 -14.44
CA MET A 202 12.15 29.80 -14.69
C MET A 202 12.70 29.36 -16.03
N LYS A 203 12.53 30.16 -17.10
CA LYS A 203 13.14 29.89 -18.42
C LYS A 203 14.66 29.97 -18.37
N GLN A 204 15.24 30.96 -17.67
CA GLN A 204 16.69 31.05 -17.44
C GLN A 204 17.21 29.88 -16.58
N LYS A 205 16.53 29.52 -15.49
CA LYS A 205 16.86 28.32 -14.69
C LYS A 205 16.70 27.01 -15.47
N GLN A 206 15.78 26.92 -16.43
CA GLN A 206 15.67 25.78 -17.32
C GLN A 206 16.80 25.77 -18.36
N ALA A 207 17.20 26.93 -18.90
CA ALA A 207 18.33 27.05 -19.83
C ALA A 207 19.68 26.78 -19.14
N GLU A 208 19.87 27.19 -17.90
CA GLU A 208 21.05 26.85 -17.08
C GLU A 208 21.08 25.37 -16.67
N LYS A 209 19.90 24.74 -16.44
CA LYS A 209 19.81 23.31 -16.17
C LYS A 209 20.16 22.43 -17.37
N SER A 210 19.99 22.93 -18.60
CA SER A 210 20.37 22.20 -19.81
C SER A 210 21.90 22.22 -20.08
N LYS A 211 22.66 23.04 -19.37
CA LYS A 211 24.14 23.15 -19.51
C LYS A 211 24.93 22.43 -18.41
N LYS A 212 24.28 21.82 -17.39
CA LYS A 212 25.01 21.01 -16.41
C LYS A 212 25.25 19.59 -16.94
N PRO A 213 26.47 19.03 -16.74
CA PRO A 213 26.76 17.67 -17.16
C PRO A 213 25.69 16.72 -16.61
N GLU A 214 25.23 15.81 -17.45
CA GLU A 214 24.28 14.77 -17.07
C GLU A 214 24.88 13.98 -15.92
N GLY A 215 24.26 14.03 -14.76
CA GLY A 215 24.58 13.14 -13.64
C GLY A 215 24.40 11.67 -14.07
N PRO A 216 24.89 10.72 -13.28
CA PRO A 216 24.79 9.31 -13.63
C PRO A 216 23.37 8.95 -14.05
N SER A 217 23.25 8.14 -15.12
CA SER A 217 21.96 7.71 -15.70
C SER A 217 20.99 7.30 -14.59
N ILE A 218 19.70 7.64 -14.74
CA ILE A 218 18.62 7.28 -13.81
C ILE A 218 18.68 5.78 -13.47
N TRP A 219 18.90 4.94 -14.49
CA TRP A 219 19.00 3.50 -14.32
C TRP A 219 20.19 3.07 -13.46
N LEU A 220 21.33 3.76 -13.59
CA LEU A 220 22.52 3.43 -12.81
C LEU A 220 22.32 3.73 -11.31
N GLN A 221 21.59 4.78 -10.97
CA GLN A 221 21.26 5.09 -9.58
C GLN A 221 20.25 4.12 -8.99
N LEU A 222 19.25 3.67 -9.77
CA LEU A 222 18.24 2.69 -9.34
C LEU A 222 18.81 1.26 -9.24
N LEU A 223 19.92 0.97 -9.89
CA LEU A 223 20.62 -0.31 -9.81
C LEU A 223 21.71 -0.34 -8.72
N ARG A 224 21.94 0.76 -8.00
CA ARG A 224 22.89 0.76 -6.87
C ARG A 224 22.52 -0.33 -5.83
N PRO A 225 23.49 -1.09 -5.33
CA PRO A 225 23.23 -2.20 -4.39
C PRO A 225 22.44 -1.77 -3.16
N VAL A 226 22.70 -0.57 -2.63
CA VAL A 226 21.98 0.00 -1.48
C VAL A 226 20.51 0.21 -1.81
N PHE A 227 20.16 0.78 -2.97
CA PHE A 227 18.77 0.97 -3.39
C PHE A 227 18.07 -0.36 -3.67
N ALA A 228 18.73 -1.24 -4.42
CA ALA A 228 18.16 -2.55 -4.80
C ALA A 228 17.83 -3.41 -3.57
N THR A 229 18.75 -3.49 -2.60
CA THR A 229 18.51 -4.27 -1.36
C THR A 229 17.37 -3.72 -0.52
N ILE A 230 17.18 -2.39 -0.46
CA ILE A 230 16.04 -1.78 0.25
C ILE A 230 14.73 -2.09 -0.43
N VAL A 231 14.67 -1.95 -1.76
CA VAL A 231 13.45 -2.24 -2.53
C VAL A 231 13.06 -3.71 -2.37
N LEU A 232 14.01 -4.62 -2.46
CA LEU A 232 13.78 -6.04 -2.27
C LEU A 232 13.37 -6.36 -0.81
N ALA A 233 13.99 -5.73 0.18
CA ALA A 233 13.62 -5.89 1.58
C ALA A 233 12.15 -5.49 1.82
N ARG A 234 11.71 -4.33 1.30
CA ARG A 234 10.30 -3.93 1.36
C ARG A 234 9.38 -4.90 0.63
N THR A 235 9.80 -5.40 -0.51
CA THR A 235 9.04 -6.38 -1.30
C THR A 235 8.77 -7.65 -0.51
N VAL A 236 9.75 -8.16 0.23
CA VAL A 236 9.59 -9.33 1.12
C VAL A 236 8.59 -9.08 2.23
N ILE A 237 8.63 -7.90 2.87
CA ILE A 237 7.66 -7.53 3.90
C ILE A 237 6.24 -7.47 3.30
N MET A 238 6.08 -6.86 2.12
CA MET A 238 4.78 -6.76 1.44
C MET A 238 4.23 -8.14 1.03
N PHE A 239 5.11 -9.07 0.61
CA PHE A 239 4.72 -10.45 0.34
C PHE A 239 4.12 -11.11 1.58
N SER A 240 4.83 -11.08 2.70
CA SER A 240 4.36 -11.69 3.95
C SER A 240 3.06 -11.05 4.46
N PHE A 241 2.95 -9.73 4.37
CA PHE A 241 1.73 -9.01 4.76
C PHE A 241 0.55 -9.37 3.89
N MET A 242 0.72 -9.35 2.57
CA MET A 242 -0.38 -9.65 1.65
C MET A 242 -0.88 -11.08 1.78
N GLY A 243 0.04 -12.05 1.87
CA GLY A 243 -0.30 -13.45 2.10
C GLY A 243 -1.06 -13.65 3.41
N LEU A 244 -0.55 -13.05 4.50
CA LEU A 244 -1.20 -13.12 5.80
C LEU A 244 -2.59 -12.48 5.79
N HIS A 245 -2.71 -11.22 5.37
CA HIS A 245 -3.99 -10.51 5.35
C HIS A 245 -5.06 -11.22 4.50
N TYR A 246 -4.64 -11.85 3.41
CA TYR A 246 -5.56 -12.55 2.53
C TYR A 246 -6.06 -13.87 3.12
N TRP A 247 -5.16 -14.64 3.77
CA TRP A 247 -5.45 -16.00 4.24
C TRP A 247 -5.74 -16.09 5.74
N ILE A 248 -5.72 -15.01 6.48
CA ILE A 248 -5.88 -15.04 7.95
C ILE A 248 -7.25 -15.60 8.38
N GLY A 249 -8.31 -15.32 7.63
CA GLY A 249 -9.64 -15.88 7.89
C GLY A 249 -9.67 -17.41 7.73
N ASP A 250 -9.06 -17.91 6.67
CA ASP A 250 -8.90 -19.36 6.45
C ASP A 250 -8.09 -20.03 7.57
N TYR A 251 -7.01 -19.36 8.00
CA TYR A 251 -6.17 -19.85 9.08
C TYR A 251 -6.91 -19.91 10.42
N PHE A 252 -7.72 -18.91 10.74
CA PHE A 252 -8.57 -18.92 11.94
C PHE A 252 -9.57 -20.11 11.94
N GLU A 253 -10.22 -20.35 10.81
CA GLU A 253 -11.23 -21.39 10.67
C GLU A 253 -10.62 -22.79 10.62
N ASN A 254 -9.63 -23.00 9.79
CA ASN A 254 -9.12 -24.32 9.47
C ASN A 254 -7.95 -24.80 10.35
N ALA A 255 -7.10 -23.86 10.83
CA ALA A 255 -5.91 -24.20 11.60
C ALA A 255 -6.09 -24.01 13.10
N LEU A 256 -6.81 -22.96 13.52
CA LEU A 256 -7.06 -22.63 14.94
C LEU A 256 -8.43 -23.09 15.43
N GLY A 257 -9.33 -23.55 14.54
CA GLY A 257 -10.68 -24.01 14.91
C GLY A 257 -11.54 -22.92 15.55
N GLN A 258 -11.28 -21.65 15.24
CA GLN A 258 -11.96 -20.52 15.85
C GLN A 258 -13.09 -20.00 14.96
N ASP A 259 -14.34 -20.23 15.36
CA ASP A 259 -15.53 -19.77 14.63
C ASP A 259 -16.18 -18.52 15.23
N GLY A 260 -15.75 -18.08 16.42
CA GLY A 260 -16.30 -16.94 17.12
C GLY A 260 -16.13 -15.61 16.36
N LYS A 261 -17.24 -15.01 15.91
CA LYS A 261 -17.24 -13.74 15.14
C LYS A 261 -16.51 -12.62 15.86
N PHE A 262 -16.79 -12.46 17.17
CA PHE A 262 -16.21 -11.40 17.98
C PHE A 262 -14.69 -11.58 18.14
N ALA A 263 -14.23 -12.79 18.43
CA ALA A 263 -12.81 -13.08 18.59
C ALA A 263 -12.03 -12.80 17.30
N LYS A 264 -12.51 -13.28 16.14
CA LYS A 264 -11.90 -13.02 14.81
C LYS A 264 -11.81 -11.52 14.53
N ALA A 265 -12.92 -10.79 14.70
CA ALA A 265 -13.00 -9.36 14.44
C ALA A 265 -12.04 -8.56 15.34
N SER A 266 -12.00 -8.88 16.63
CA SER A 266 -11.14 -8.20 17.60
C SER A 266 -9.67 -8.44 17.33
N ILE A 267 -9.27 -9.69 17.05
CA ILE A 267 -7.88 -10.05 16.76
C ILE A 267 -7.43 -9.40 15.47
N TYR A 268 -8.23 -9.50 14.41
CA TYR A 268 -7.89 -8.88 13.13
C TYR A 268 -7.71 -7.37 13.27
N SER A 269 -8.62 -6.71 13.99
CA SER A 269 -8.55 -5.26 14.23
C SER A 269 -7.31 -4.86 15.02
N LEU A 270 -7.03 -5.56 16.12
CA LEU A 270 -5.86 -5.29 16.96
C LEU A 270 -4.56 -5.42 16.16
N VAL A 271 -4.40 -6.54 15.49
CA VAL A 271 -3.15 -6.89 14.81
C VAL A 271 -2.95 -6.04 13.56
N SER A 272 -3.98 -5.91 12.72
CA SER A 272 -3.87 -5.25 11.41
C SER A 272 -3.88 -3.72 11.47
N LEU A 273 -4.35 -3.14 12.60
CA LEU A 273 -4.43 -1.70 12.77
C LEU A 273 -3.37 -1.18 13.75
N LEU A 274 -3.39 -1.68 14.99
CA LEU A 274 -2.51 -1.15 16.04
C LEU A 274 -1.05 -1.57 15.84
N GLY A 275 -0.79 -2.79 15.40
CA GLY A 275 0.56 -3.27 15.14
C GLY A 275 1.32 -2.37 14.15
N PRO A 276 0.82 -2.17 12.92
CA PRO A 276 1.44 -1.29 11.94
C PRO A 276 1.54 0.17 12.38
N PHE A 277 0.49 0.70 12.98
CA PHE A 277 0.46 2.10 13.42
C PHE A 277 1.51 2.38 14.50
N LEU A 278 1.50 1.63 15.59
CA LEU A 278 2.46 1.79 16.68
C LEU A 278 3.89 1.46 16.22
N GLY A 279 4.05 0.42 15.40
CA GLY A 279 5.35 0.02 14.87
C GLY A 279 5.98 1.13 14.02
N SER A 280 5.25 1.70 13.08
CA SER A 280 5.78 2.76 12.21
C SER A 280 6.16 4.03 12.98
N MET A 281 5.36 4.43 13.97
CA MET A 281 5.67 5.57 14.82
C MET A 281 6.93 5.31 15.67
N THR A 282 7.00 4.15 16.32
CA THR A 282 8.15 3.77 17.15
C THR A 282 9.43 3.66 16.32
N GLY A 283 9.37 3.02 15.15
CA GLY A 283 10.50 2.87 14.25
C GLY A 283 11.04 4.22 13.75
N ALA A 284 10.14 5.14 13.38
CA ALA A 284 10.52 6.50 12.98
C ALA A 284 11.18 7.26 14.15
N ALA A 285 10.57 7.23 15.33
CA ALA A 285 11.10 7.91 16.52
C ALA A 285 12.49 7.38 16.91
N ILE A 286 12.67 6.06 16.96
CA ILE A 286 13.96 5.45 17.25
C ILE A 286 15.00 5.85 16.19
N CYS A 287 14.65 5.83 14.90
CA CYS A 287 15.55 6.24 13.83
C CYS A 287 16.02 7.70 13.99
N GLU A 288 15.13 8.61 14.35
CA GLU A 288 15.48 10.02 14.61
C GLU A 288 16.41 10.15 15.80
N CYS A 289 16.22 9.41 16.90
CA CYS A 289 17.12 9.38 18.06
C CYS A 289 18.55 8.96 17.68
N PHE A 290 18.69 8.08 16.67
CA PHE A 290 20.00 7.62 16.17
C PHE A 290 20.56 8.45 15.01
N GLY A 291 20.00 9.64 14.75
CA GLY A 291 20.49 10.62 13.77
C GLY A 291 19.90 10.49 12.37
N GLY A 292 18.72 9.85 12.25
CA GLY A 292 17.89 9.82 11.05
C GLY A 292 18.37 8.87 9.96
N TYR A 293 17.78 8.99 8.78
CA TYR A 293 17.96 8.03 7.67
C TYR A 293 19.31 8.14 6.96
N THR A 294 20.03 9.25 7.12
CA THR A 294 21.31 9.50 6.45
C THR A 294 22.44 8.68 7.04
N LYS A 295 22.34 8.34 8.32
CA LYS A 295 23.40 7.61 9.03
C LYS A 295 23.32 6.10 8.83
N LYS A 296 24.48 5.42 8.87
CA LYS A 296 24.60 3.95 8.75
C LYS A 296 23.79 3.19 9.81
N HIS A 297 23.60 3.79 10.99
CA HIS A 297 22.78 3.21 12.07
C HIS A 297 21.34 2.90 11.66
N SER A 298 20.78 3.62 10.69
CA SER A 298 19.43 3.34 10.20
C SER A 298 19.31 1.95 9.55
N SER A 299 20.32 1.51 8.78
CA SER A 299 20.34 0.15 8.22
C SER A 299 20.55 -0.93 9.29
N LEU A 300 21.35 -0.63 10.31
CA LEU A 300 21.52 -1.52 11.46
C LEU A 300 20.20 -1.68 12.24
N LEU A 301 19.45 -0.60 12.44
CA LEU A 301 18.12 -0.67 13.06
C LEU A 301 17.15 -1.55 12.25
N CYS A 302 17.14 -1.43 10.91
CA CYS A 302 16.35 -2.32 10.06
C CYS A 302 16.77 -3.79 10.25
N PHE A 303 18.05 -4.07 10.34
CA PHE A 303 18.55 -5.43 10.58
C PHE A 303 18.10 -5.98 11.93
N VAL A 304 18.19 -5.21 13.01
CA VAL A 304 17.73 -5.60 14.35
C VAL A 304 16.23 -5.86 14.38
N PHE A 305 15.42 -4.93 13.84
CA PHE A 305 13.97 -5.11 13.76
C PHE A 305 13.58 -6.32 12.90
N SER A 306 14.34 -6.60 11.85
CA SER A 306 14.12 -7.75 10.99
C SER A 306 14.36 -9.09 11.75
N ILE A 307 15.37 -9.17 12.61
CA ILE A 307 15.60 -10.33 13.48
C ILE A 307 14.41 -10.51 14.44
N LEU A 308 13.96 -9.43 15.10
CA LEU A 308 12.82 -9.50 16.03
C LEU A 308 11.54 -9.93 15.31
N THR A 309 11.31 -9.45 14.08
CA THR A 309 10.20 -9.89 13.22
C THR A 309 10.34 -11.38 12.89
N GLY A 310 11.54 -11.83 12.52
CA GLY A 310 11.82 -13.23 12.20
C GLY A 310 11.60 -14.17 13.38
N ILE A 311 12.01 -13.77 14.58
CA ILE A 311 11.74 -14.54 15.82
C ILE A 311 10.22 -14.67 16.02
N SER A 312 9.46 -13.58 15.93
CA SER A 312 8.00 -13.63 16.02
C SER A 312 7.38 -14.52 14.93
N ALA A 313 7.93 -14.50 13.72
CA ALA A 313 7.47 -15.33 12.59
C ALA A 313 7.64 -16.83 12.82
N ILE A 314 8.70 -17.26 13.50
CA ILE A 314 8.93 -18.67 13.84
C ILE A 314 7.88 -19.16 14.83
N PHE A 315 7.68 -18.42 15.91
CA PHE A 315 6.82 -18.88 17.00
C PHE A 315 5.31 -18.74 16.70
N THR A 316 4.91 -17.76 15.88
CA THR A 316 3.47 -17.51 15.59
C THR A 316 2.71 -18.74 15.12
N PRO A 317 3.16 -19.54 14.13
CA PRO A 317 2.41 -20.70 13.69
C PRO A 317 2.55 -21.93 14.60
N MET A 318 3.43 -21.89 15.62
CA MET A 318 3.68 -23.03 16.53
C MET A 318 2.71 -23.09 17.70
N VAL A 319 2.07 -21.96 18.03
CA VAL A 319 1.20 -21.88 19.20
C VAL A 319 -0.26 -22.25 18.87
N ASP A 320 -0.90 -22.97 19.81
CA ASP A 320 -2.31 -23.37 19.72
C ASP A 320 -3.23 -22.34 20.40
N SER A 321 -2.72 -21.65 21.41
CA SER A 321 -3.49 -20.66 22.16
C SER A 321 -3.72 -19.40 21.30
N LEU A 322 -4.99 -19.03 21.16
CA LEU A 322 -5.40 -17.83 20.41
C LEU A 322 -4.76 -16.55 20.99
N THR A 323 -4.60 -16.48 22.31
CA THR A 323 -3.99 -15.32 22.97
C THR A 323 -2.51 -15.17 22.61
N TYR A 324 -1.74 -16.25 22.72
CA TYR A 324 -0.32 -16.21 22.36
C TYR A 324 -0.11 -15.99 20.85
N PHE A 325 -0.97 -16.60 20.02
CA PHE A 325 -0.98 -16.34 18.57
C PHE A 325 -1.18 -14.85 18.28
N THR A 326 -2.16 -14.22 18.94
CA THR A 326 -2.46 -12.79 18.76
C THR A 326 -1.29 -11.91 19.19
N ILE A 327 -0.65 -12.19 20.32
CA ILE A 327 0.51 -11.44 20.82
C ILE A 327 1.69 -11.56 19.85
N LEU A 328 2.01 -12.78 19.42
CA LEU A 328 3.13 -13.01 18.51
C LEU A 328 2.89 -12.39 17.13
N LEU A 329 1.67 -12.47 16.64
CA LEU A 329 1.28 -11.85 15.38
C LEU A 329 1.30 -10.31 15.47
N PHE A 330 0.88 -9.74 16.60
CA PHE A 330 1.01 -8.31 16.87
C PHE A 330 2.47 -7.88 16.86
N LEU A 331 3.36 -8.62 17.53
CA LEU A 331 4.79 -8.34 17.54
C LEU A 331 5.40 -8.45 16.14
N PHE A 332 4.97 -9.43 15.34
CA PHE A 332 5.38 -9.55 13.94
C PHE A 332 5.05 -8.28 13.15
N PHE A 333 3.79 -7.82 13.21
CA PHE A 333 3.38 -6.60 12.51
C PHE A 333 4.07 -5.35 13.07
N PHE A 334 4.22 -5.27 14.39
CA PHE A 334 4.86 -4.15 15.04
C PHE A 334 6.32 -3.99 14.58
N PHE A 335 7.14 -5.01 14.71
CA PHE A 335 8.55 -4.93 14.33
C PHE A 335 8.74 -4.79 12.81
N ALA A 336 7.95 -5.46 12.01
CA ALA A 336 7.99 -5.31 10.56
C ALA A 336 7.66 -3.87 10.12
N ASN A 337 6.71 -3.22 10.79
CA ASN A 337 6.37 -1.83 10.48
C ASN A 337 7.32 -0.81 11.10
N CYS A 338 8.10 -1.15 12.13
CA CYS A 338 9.22 -0.31 12.57
C CYS A 338 10.24 -0.07 11.45
N MET A 339 10.45 -1.05 10.57
CA MET A 339 11.37 -0.93 9.44
C MET A 339 10.83 -0.05 8.30
N MET A 340 9.51 0.01 8.10
CA MET A 340 8.90 0.63 6.92
C MET A 340 9.30 2.09 6.69
N PRO A 341 9.15 3.02 7.68
CA PRO A 341 9.55 4.42 7.48
C PRO A 341 11.05 4.55 7.26
N ILE A 342 11.85 3.70 7.90
CA ILE A 342 13.32 3.72 7.77
C ILE A 342 13.73 3.31 6.35
N LEU A 343 13.21 2.19 5.82
CA LEU A 343 13.50 1.72 4.47
C LEU A 343 13.06 2.74 3.41
N ILE A 344 11.90 3.39 3.59
CA ILE A 344 11.44 4.46 2.70
C ILE A 344 12.41 5.65 2.75
N GLY A 345 12.79 6.10 3.95
CA GLY A 345 13.72 7.20 4.15
C GLY A 345 15.07 6.95 3.50
N ILE A 346 15.65 5.76 3.70
CA ILE A 346 16.93 5.38 3.08
C ILE A 346 16.78 5.35 1.54
N SER A 347 15.69 4.79 0.99
CA SER A 347 15.48 4.72 -0.47
C SER A 347 15.45 6.11 -1.13
N PHE A 348 14.91 7.13 -0.45
CA PHE A 348 14.92 8.51 -0.94
C PHE A 348 16.27 9.20 -0.78
N ASN A 349 17.10 8.77 0.18
CA ASN A 349 18.43 9.36 0.38
C ASN A 349 19.50 8.75 -0.53
N CYS A 350 19.28 7.55 -1.06
CA CYS A 350 20.20 6.88 -1.99
C CYS A 350 20.16 7.41 -3.43
N VAL A 351 19.21 8.30 -3.74
CA VAL A 351 18.97 8.80 -5.10
C VAL A 351 18.92 10.32 -5.13
N ASP A 352 19.28 10.90 -6.27
CA ASP A 352 19.24 12.35 -6.49
C ASP A 352 17.82 12.91 -6.35
N LYS A 353 17.72 14.18 -5.92
CA LYS A 353 16.45 14.89 -5.75
C LYS A 353 15.56 14.84 -7.00
N LYS A 354 16.15 14.84 -8.21
CA LYS A 354 15.45 14.85 -9.49
C LYS A 354 14.71 13.54 -9.79
N ILE A 355 15.20 12.41 -9.27
CA ILE A 355 14.67 11.06 -9.58
C ILE A 355 13.92 10.42 -8.41
N LYS A 356 13.70 11.15 -7.30
CA LYS A 356 12.93 10.62 -6.15
C LYS A 356 11.54 10.13 -6.53
N GLY A 357 10.86 10.81 -7.47
CA GLY A 357 9.57 10.36 -7.99
C GLY A 357 9.66 9.03 -8.73
N ALA A 358 10.64 8.88 -9.62
CA ALA A 358 10.88 7.62 -10.33
C ALA A 358 11.26 6.48 -9.35
N SER A 359 12.10 6.76 -8.38
CA SER A 359 12.50 5.83 -7.32
C SER A 359 11.29 5.32 -6.51
N SER A 360 10.37 6.23 -6.14
CA SER A 360 9.12 5.86 -5.47
C SER A 360 8.23 4.98 -6.35
N GLY A 361 8.11 5.31 -7.64
CA GLY A 361 7.38 4.52 -8.62
C GLY A 361 7.94 3.10 -8.76
N VAL A 362 9.25 2.97 -8.96
CA VAL A 362 9.93 1.66 -9.06
C VAL A 362 9.73 0.85 -7.78
N ASN A 363 9.90 1.47 -6.62
CA ASN A 363 9.70 0.83 -5.34
C ASN A 363 8.26 0.29 -5.18
N SER A 364 7.26 1.10 -5.52
CA SER A 364 5.84 0.69 -5.48
C SER A 364 5.53 -0.44 -6.46
N LEU A 365 6.03 -0.35 -7.69
CA LEU A 365 5.86 -1.40 -8.71
C LEU A 365 6.49 -2.72 -8.28
N MET A 366 7.72 -2.70 -7.76
CA MET A 366 8.42 -3.90 -7.28
C MET A 366 7.69 -4.55 -6.10
N CYS A 367 7.24 -3.73 -5.12
CA CYS A 367 6.43 -4.22 -4.00
C CYS A 367 5.11 -4.86 -4.47
N THR A 368 4.48 -4.30 -5.51
CA THR A 368 3.24 -4.86 -6.03
C THR A 368 3.49 -6.11 -6.86
N PHE A 369 4.47 -6.08 -7.76
CA PHE A 369 4.73 -7.14 -8.73
C PHE A 369 5.37 -8.39 -8.09
N LEU A 370 6.41 -8.21 -7.26
CA LEU A 370 7.13 -9.31 -6.62
C LEU A 370 6.64 -9.61 -5.18
N GLY A 371 5.96 -8.66 -4.54
CA GLY A 371 5.42 -8.81 -3.19
C GLY A 371 3.93 -9.20 -3.21
N ASN A 372 3.07 -8.21 -3.45
CA ASN A 372 1.62 -8.37 -3.27
C ASN A 372 0.98 -9.35 -4.28
N LEU A 373 1.46 -9.35 -5.53
CA LEU A 373 0.88 -10.18 -6.60
C LEU A 373 1.06 -11.68 -6.35
N PRO A 374 2.27 -12.21 -6.08
CA PRO A 374 2.47 -13.64 -5.93
C PRO A 374 1.99 -14.19 -4.59
N ALA A 375 1.91 -13.38 -3.54
CA ALA A 375 1.69 -13.86 -2.18
C ALA A 375 0.40 -14.68 -1.99
N PRO A 376 -0.81 -14.24 -2.42
CA PRO A 376 -2.01 -15.04 -2.28
C PRO A 376 -1.94 -16.36 -3.05
N SER A 377 -1.40 -16.35 -4.27
CA SER A 377 -1.27 -17.54 -5.10
C SER A 377 -0.27 -18.54 -4.52
N VAL A 378 0.92 -18.08 -4.11
CA VAL A 378 1.95 -18.96 -3.51
C VAL A 378 1.42 -19.64 -2.26
N TYR A 379 0.77 -18.87 -1.38
CA TYR A 379 0.13 -19.44 -0.19
C TYR A 379 -0.93 -20.47 -0.57
N GLY A 380 -1.83 -20.16 -1.53
CA GLY A 380 -2.88 -21.06 -2.00
C GLY A 380 -2.34 -22.35 -2.61
N PHE A 381 -1.23 -22.28 -3.36
CA PHE A 381 -0.56 -23.47 -3.90
C PHE A 381 0.00 -24.38 -2.81
N ILE A 382 0.63 -23.80 -1.80
CA ILE A 382 1.19 -24.56 -0.66
C ILE A 382 0.04 -25.17 0.15
N ASN A 383 -1.00 -24.38 0.43
CA ASN A 383 -2.16 -24.84 1.20
C ASN A 383 -2.87 -25.99 0.48
N ALA A 384 -3.16 -25.87 -0.83
CA ALA A 384 -3.80 -26.91 -1.61
C ALA A 384 -3.02 -28.23 -1.63
N LYS A 385 -1.68 -28.16 -1.58
CA LYS A 385 -0.84 -29.37 -1.64
C LYS A 385 -0.64 -30.04 -0.29
N TYR A 386 -0.58 -29.27 0.80
CA TYR A 386 -0.12 -29.75 2.10
C TYR A 386 -1.14 -29.63 3.23
N LYS A 387 -2.34 -29.07 2.99
CA LYS A 387 -3.36 -28.81 4.02
C LYS A 387 -3.74 -30.07 4.81
N ASP A 388 -3.82 -31.22 4.14
CA ASP A 388 -4.21 -32.50 4.77
C ASP A 388 -3.10 -33.04 5.68
N SER A 389 -1.84 -32.79 5.33
CA SER A 389 -0.69 -33.22 6.14
C SER A 389 -0.26 -32.19 7.20
N ASN A 390 -0.33 -30.89 6.88
CA ASN A 390 0.04 -29.83 7.80
C ASN A 390 -0.72 -28.53 7.48
N LYS A 391 -1.80 -28.26 8.21
CA LYS A 391 -2.64 -27.08 8.06
C LYS A 391 -1.93 -25.75 8.31
N ARG A 392 -0.78 -25.75 8.98
CA ARG A 392 -0.02 -24.55 9.35
C ARG A 392 1.14 -24.26 8.42
N LEU A 393 1.50 -25.18 7.53
CA LEU A 393 2.70 -25.08 6.71
C LEU A 393 2.69 -23.83 5.82
N ALA A 394 1.57 -23.52 5.17
CA ALA A 394 1.47 -22.34 4.31
C ALA A 394 1.70 -21.03 5.08
N MET A 395 1.11 -20.91 6.27
CA MET A 395 1.31 -19.75 7.15
C MET A 395 2.76 -19.69 7.65
N THR A 396 3.33 -20.83 8.05
CA THR A 396 4.72 -20.92 8.49
C THR A 396 5.69 -20.43 7.42
N LEU A 397 5.54 -20.89 6.19
CA LEU A 397 6.40 -20.46 5.08
C LEU A 397 6.19 -18.99 4.73
N ASN A 398 4.95 -18.51 4.71
CA ASN A 398 4.63 -17.12 4.43
C ASN A 398 5.25 -16.16 5.45
N LEU A 399 5.16 -16.45 6.75
CA LEU A 399 5.73 -15.62 7.80
C LEU A 399 7.26 -15.73 7.81
N ASN A 400 7.81 -16.94 7.72
CA ASN A 400 9.26 -17.16 7.76
C ASN A 400 9.99 -16.68 6.50
N TYR A 401 9.29 -16.33 5.41
CA TYR A 401 9.88 -15.65 4.26
C TYR A 401 10.55 -14.32 4.66
N ILE A 402 10.17 -13.73 5.81
CA ILE A 402 10.79 -12.53 6.38
C ILE A 402 12.30 -12.70 6.67
N TRP A 403 12.81 -13.90 6.81
CA TRP A 403 14.26 -14.12 6.98
C TRP A 403 15.08 -13.70 5.75
N VAL A 404 14.48 -13.73 4.56
CA VAL A 404 15.09 -13.15 3.35
C VAL A 404 15.27 -11.63 3.53
N ASN A 405 14.29 -10.96 4.16
CA ASN A 405 14.44 -9.54 4.51
C ASN A 405 15.60 -9.30 5.48
N THR A 406 15.83 -10.20 6.45
CA THR A 406 16.95 -10.09 7.40
C THR A 406 18.29 -10.12 6.67
N VAL A 407 18.45 -11.04 5.71
CA VAL A 407 19.65 -11.12 4.87
C VAL A 407 19.81 -9.83 4.02
N LEU A 408 18.74 -9.31 3.44
CA LEU A 408 18.77 -8.09 2.64
C LEU A 408 19.11 -6.84 3.48
N CYS A 409 18.57 -6.73 4.70
CA CYS A 409 18.89 -5.64 5.62
C CYS A 409 20.36 -5.71 6.08
N PHE A 410 20.89 -6.91 6.33
CA PHE A 410 22.30 -7.11 6.64
C PHE A 410 23.19 -6.70 5.46
N ALA A 411 22.87 -7.16 4.25
CA ALA A 411 23.59 -6.79 3.04
C ALA A 411 23.56 -5.26 2.81
N ASN A 412 22.42 -4.62 3.03
CA ASN A 412 22.28 -3.17 2.93
C ASN A 412 23.20 -2.43 3.91
N TYR A 413 23.24 -2.89 5.16
CA TYR A 413 24.15 -2.33 6.16
C TYR A 413 25.62 -2.43 5.72
N PHE A 414 26.01 -3.58 5.18
CA PHE A 414 27.37 -3.81 4.68
C PHE A 414 27.71 -2.92 3.47
N PHE A 415 26.80 -2.78 2.49
CA PHE A 415 27.03 -1.91 1.34
C PHE A 415 27.17 -0.44 1.75
N ARG A 416 26.37 0.04 2.69
CA ARG A 416 26.48 1.41 3.19
C ARG A 416 27.76 1.66 4.02
N LEU A 417 28.30 0.65 4.67
CA LEU A 417 29.62 0.75 5.30
C LEU A 417 30.71 0.94 4.27
N LYS A 418 30.65 0.17 3.17
CA LYS A 418 31.64 0.22 2.09
C LYS A 418 31.60 1.55 1.33
N GLU A 419 30.41 2.05 0.98
CA GLU A 419 30.27 3.36 0.31
C GLU A 419 30.91 4.49 1.11
N LYS A 420 30.71 4.53 2.43
CA LYS A 420 31.30 5.56 3.28
C LYS A 420 32.82 5.46 3.37
N THR A 421 33.36 4.27 3.45
CA THR A 421 34.81 4.06 3.48
C THR A 421 35.46 4.51 2.16
N GLU A 422 34.79 4.31 1.02
CA GLU A 422 35.26 4.79 -0.28
C GLU A 422 35.18 6.33 -0.42
N GLU A 423 34.19 6.99 0.21
CA GLU A 423 34.12 8.45 0.26
C GLU A 423 35.21 9.04 1.15
N GLU A 424 35.42 8.49 2.35
CA GLU A 424 36.47 8.90 3.29
C GLU A 424 37.90 8.69 2.73
N LEU A 425 38.10 7.75 1.79
CA LEU A 425 39.38 7.52 1.12
C LEU A 425 39.61 8.45 -0.08
N ARG A 426 38.54 9.14 -0.55
CA ARG A 426 38.64 10.09 -1.68
C ARG A 426 38.79 11.55 -1.23
N GLU A 427 38.47 11.84 0.04
CA GLU A 427 38.75 13.11 0.72
C GLU A 427 40.18 13.15 1.28
#